data_666cc49694aa66103de677ca7c64c9a6
#
_entry.id   666cc49694aa66103de677ca7c64c9a6
#
_cell.length_a   1.000
_cell.length_b   1.000
_cell.length_c   1.000
_cell.angle_alpha   90.00
_cell.angle_beta   90.00
_cell.angle_gamma   90.00
#
_symmetry.space_group_name_H-M   'P 1'
#
loop_
_entity.id
_entity.type
_entity.pdbx_description
1 polymer ?
#
loop_
_entity_poly.entity_id
_entity_poly.type
_entity_poly.pdbx_seq_one_letter_code
_entity_poly.pdbx_strand_id
1 'polypeptide(L)'
;LASFQNLSDRDEAHRDGAVYQINVSGDYSFDEFLSQGGASNDAELISFVTRSITKGIIPMHIKTSSIACSAFTADTQSGDRVFGRNYDFSATNTAIVYTNPGEGRHASYSTIDLSFLGLDADKDVETVGQKILTLAAPYVPLDGVNDAGVACGIFMSYQGEGKGTPTDTQTDKPDLTSTTLLRLILD
;
A
#
# COMPACT_ATOMS: atom_id res chain seq x y z
N LEU A 1 10.78 -6.18 -12.72
CA LEU A 1 10.76 -4.88 -13.42
C LEU A 1 9.56 -4.06 -12.97
N ALA A 2 9.79 -2.79 -12.68
CA ALA A 2 8.73 -1.86 -12.36
C ALA A 2 8.49 -0.87 -13.51
N SER A 3 7.23 -0.53 -13.77
CA SER A 3 6.86 0.56 -14.66
C SER A 3 5.97 1.56 -13.92
N PHE A 4 6.01 2.81 -14.35
CA PHE A 4 5.27 3.91 -13.77
C PHE A 4 4.61 4.70 -14.90
N GLN A 5 3.31 4.97 -14.75
CA GLN A 5 2.53 5.72 -15.72
C GLN A 5 1.59 6.70 -15.01
N ASN A 6 1.49 7.92 -15.51
CA ASN A 6 0.44 8.86 -15.13
C ASN A 6 -0.85 8.49 -15.90
N LEU A 7 -1.95 8.29 -15.18
CA LEU A 7 -3.27 8.00 -15.76
C LEU A 7 -4.14 9.25 -15.83
N SER A 8 -3.98 10.18 -14.90
CA SER A 8 -4.75 11.41 -14.81
C SER A 8 -3.94 12.49 -14.13
N ASP A 9 -3.92 13.67 -14.74
CA ASP A 9 -3.27 14.84 -14.18
C ASP A 9 -4.02 15.35 -12.96
N ARG A 10 -3.32 16.14 -12.14
CA ARG A 10 -3.87 16.82 -10.98
C ARG A 10 -4.99 17.79 -11.42
N ASP A 11 -6.08 17.80 -10.67
CA ASP A 11 -7.15 18.79 -10.77
C ASP A 11 -7.11 19.75 -9.58
N GLU A 12 -6.45 20.88 -9.75
CA GLU A 12 -6.33 21.90 -8.71
C GLU A 12 -7.67 22.53 -8.31
N ALA A 13 -8.63 22.60 -9.23
CA ALA A 13 -9.94 23.18 -8.96
C ALA A 13 -10.75 22.33 -7.96
N HIS A 14 -10.59 21.03 -8.02
CA HIS A 14 -11.25 20.07 -7.13
C HIS A 14 -10.32 19.57 -5.99
N ARG A 15 -9.07 20.04 -5.94
CA ARG A 15 -8.04 19.59 -5.00
C ARG A 15 -7.70 18.10 -5.12
N ASP A 16 -7.92 17.54 -6.28
CA ASP A 16 -7.59 16.15 -6.55
C ASP A 16 -6.14 16.03 -6.99
N GLY A 17 -5.40 15.10 -6.39
CA GLY A 17 -4.07 14.72 -6.83
C GLY A 17 -4.10 13.98 -8.17
N ALA A 18 -2.94 13.76 -8.74
CA ALA A 18 -2.82 12.91 -9.91
C ALA A 18 -3.11 11.45 -9.58
N VAL A 19 -3.49 10.66 -10.58
CA VAL A 19 -3.67 9.21 -10.47
C VAL A 19 -2.62 8.52 -11.32
N TYR A 20 -1.90 7.60 -10.69
CA TYR A 20 -0.81 6.87 -11.33
C TYR A 20 -1.11 5.37 -11.39
N GLN A 21 -0.47 4.70 -12.33
CA GLN A 21 -0.36 3.25 -12.36
C GLN A 21 1.09 2.83 -12.15
N ILE A 22 1.29 1.85 -11.29
CA ILE A 22 2.59 1.24 -11.00
C ILE A 22 2.45 -0.26 -11.24
N ASN A 23 3.32 -0.82 -12.07
CA ASN A 23 3.36 -2.27 -12.27
C ASN A 23 4.68 -2.80 -11.72
N VAL A 24 4.61 -3.77 -10.83
CA VAL A 24 5.77 -4.43 -10.24
C VAL A 24 5.69 -5.92 -10.55
N SER A 25 6.60 -6.41 -11.38
CA SER A 25 6.68 -7.82 -11.75
C SER A 25 7.98 -8.43 -11.25
N GLY A 26 7.89 -9.61 -10.69
CA GLY A 26 8.98 -10.34 -10.06
C GLY A 26 9.07 -10.06 -8.57
N ASP A 27 10.08 -10.68 -7.96
CA ASP A 27 10.32 -10.58 -6.53
C ASP A 27 10.61 -9.13 -6.11
N TYR A 28 9.85 -8.64 -5.13
CA TYR A 28 10.05 -7.36 -4.44
C TYR A 28 10.54 -7.56 -3.00
N SER A 29 11.24 -8.69 -2.75
CA SER A 29 11.90 -9.02 -1.47
C SER A 29 10.93 -9.21 -0.30
N PHE A 30 9.68 -9.60 -0.53
CA PHE A 30 8.74 -9.78 0.57
C PHE A 30 9.04 -11.04 1.40
N ASP A 31 9.55 -12.12 0.79
CA ASP A 31 10.05 -13.27 1.52
C ASP A 31 11.27 -12.94 2.39
N GLU A 32 12.18 -12.12 1.86
CA GLU A 32 13.30 -11.60 2.64
C GLU A 32 12.81 -10.79 3.85
N PHE A 33 11.81 -9.91 3.63
CA PHE A 33 11.18 -9.15 4.70
C PHE A 33 10.61 -10.06 5.80
N LEU A 34 9.83 -11.07 5.44
CA LEU A 34 9.26 -12.02 6.38
C LEU A 34 10.34 -12.84 7.10
N SER A 35 11.37 -13.29 6.39
CA SER A 35 12.46 -14.11 6.96
C SER A 35 13.34 -13.34 7.97
N GLN A 36 13.39 -12.02 7.89
CA GLN A 36 14.07 -11.14 8.83
C GLN A 36 13.21 -10.79 10.06
N GLY A 37 12.00 -11.34 10.18
CA GLY A 37 11.09 -11.08 11.29
C GLY A 37 10.03 -10.02 11.01
N GLY A 38 9.95 -9.51 9.78
CA GLY A 38 8.96 -8.49 9.40
C GLY A 38 9.25 -7.11 9.97
N ALA A 39 8.21 -6.43 10.44
CA ALA A 39 8.30 -5.12 11.09
C ALA A 39 7.18 -4.94 12.11
N SER A 40 7.54 -4.62 13.34
CA SER A 40 6.62 -4.38 14.46
C SER A 40 6.00 -2.97 14.42
N ASN A 41 6.57 -2.08 13.62
CA ASN A 41 6.14 -0.69 13.50
C ASN A 41 6.60 -0.08 12.17
N ASP A 42 6.07 1.11 11.86
CA ASP A 42 6.38 1.82 10.62
C ASP A 42 7.86 2.18 10.46
N ALA A 43 8.56 2.48 11.55
CA ALA A 43 9.99 2.84 11.47
C ALA A 43 10.85 1.65 11.02
N GLU A 44 10.53 0.45 11.48
CA GLU A 44 11.20 -0.78 11.04
C GLU A 44 10.88 -1.10 9.59
N LEU A 45 9.62 -0.95 9.17
CA LEU A 45 9.22 -1.09 7.77
C LEU A 45 9.98 -0.11 6.87
N ILE A 46 10.01 1.17 7.25
CA ILE A 46 10.76 2.20 6.53
C ILE A 46 12.24 1.83 6.43
N SER A 47 12.84 1.35 7.52
CA SER A 47 14.23 0.93 7.54
C SER A 47 14.51 -0.21 6.56
N PHE A 48 13.66 -1.23 6.54
CA PHE A 48 13.78 -2.34 5.60
C PHE A 48 13.66 -1.86 4.14
N VAL A 49 12.60 -1.13 3.83
CA VAL A 49 12.33 -0.63 2.46
C VAL A 49 13.47 0.27 1.98
N THR A 50 13.95 1.17 2.83
CA THR A 50 15.06 2.07 2.50
C THR A 50 16.32 1.28 2.15
N ARG A 51 16.65 0.26 2.93
CA ARG A 51 17.85 -0.55 2.71
C ARG A 51 17.71 -1.49 1.52
N SER A 52 16.62 -2.25 1.45
CA SER A 52 16.48 -3.37 0.51
C SER A 52 15.90 -2.95 -0.83
N ILE A 53 14.97 -2.00 -0.85
CA ILE A 53 14.22 -1.62 -2.06
C ILE A 53 14.77 -0.35 -2.70
N THR A 54 14.84 0.75 -1.96
CA THR A 54 15.23 2.07 -2.51
C THR A 54 16.74 2.32 -2.44
N LYS A 55 17.52 1.37 -1.92
CA LYS A 55 18.99 1.43 -1.83
C LYS A 55 19.51 2.67 -1.10
N GLY A 56 18.79 3.09 -0.06
CA GLY A 56 19.20 4.20 0.79
C GLY A 56 18.93 5.60 0.21
N ILE A 57 18.21 5.70 -0.90
CA ILE A 57 18.11 6.98 -1.62
C ILE A 57 17.25 8.00 -0.88
N ILE A 58 16.16 7.64 -0.21
CA ILE A 58 15.33 8.61 0.55
C ILE A 58 14.50 7.90 1.63
N PRO A 59 14.41 8.45 2.85
CA PRO A 59 13.55 7.90 3.88
C PRO A 59 12.07 8.11 3.56
N MET A 60 11.26 7.08 3.74
CA MET A 60 9.81 7.15 3.71
C MET A 60 9.31 7.86 4.98
N HIS A 61 8.18 8.55 4.86
CA HIS A 61 7.45 9.10 6.01
C HIS A 61 6.00 8.66 5.94
N ILE A 62 5.61 7.74 6.81
CA ILE A 62 4.20 7.39 6.96
C ILE A 62 3.56 8.43 7.88
N LYS A 63 2.73 9.30 7.32
CA LYS A 63 1.94 10.26 8.08
C LYS A 63 0.57 9.66 8.37
N THR A 64 0.24 9.49 9.64
CA THR A 64 -1.13 9.21 10.04
C THR A 64 -1.92 10.53 10.02
N SER A 65 -2.83 10.67 9.09
CA SER A 65 -3.82 11.76 9.06
C SER A 65 -5.18 11.25 9.58
N SER A 66 -6.10 12.16 9.85
CA SER A 66 -7.50 11.78 10.12
C SER A 66 -8.07 11.09 8.90
N ILE A 67 -8.34 9.80 9.02
CA ILE A 67 -8.76 8.91 7.95
C ILE A 67 -10.15 8.39 8.31
N ALA A 68 -11.09 8.49 7.38
CA ALA A 68 -12.34 7.75 7.42
C ALA A 68 -12.38 6.80 6.22
N CYS A 69 -13.09 5.71 6.36
CA CYS A 69 -13.19 4.70 5.31
C CYS A 69 -14.56 4.05 5.34
N SER A 70 -15.05 3.67 4.17
CA SER A 70 -16.24 2.83 4.04
C SER A 70 -15.99 1.74 2.99
N ALA A 71 -16.70 0.62 3.13
CA ALA A 71 -16.68 -0.43 2.14
C ALA A 71 -18.01 -1.18 2.12
N PHE A 72 -18.26 -1.84 1.02
CA PHE A 72 -19.39 -2.76 0.85
C PHE A 72 -19.01 -3.90 -0.08
N THR A 73 -19.74 -4.99 0.03
CA THR A 73 -19.77 -6.04 -0.98
C THR A 73 -21.17 -6.15 -1.55
N ALA A 74 -21.26 -6.41 -2.83
CA ALA A 74 -22.53 -6.60 -3.52
C ALA A 74 -22.39 -7.65 -4.62
N ASP A 75 -23.49 -8.30 -4.96
CA ASP A 75 -23.54 -9.18 -6.12
C ASP A 75 -24.14 -8.39 -7.30
N THR A 76 -23.54 -8.52 -8.48
CA THR A 76 -24.08 -7.94 -9.71
C THR A 76 -25.26 -8.77 -10.21
N GLN A 77 -26.00 -8.24 -11.17
CA GLN A 77 -27.08 -9.01 -11.85
C GLN A 77 -26.57 -10.24 -12.60
N SER A 78 -25.29 -10.25 -13.01
CA SER A 78 -24.62 -11.40 -13.61
C SER A 78 -24.15 -12.45 -12.59
N GLY A 79 -24.26 -12.17 -11.30
CA GLY A 79 -23.83 -13.05 -10.21
C GLY A 79 -22.37 -12.89 -9.81
N ASP A 80 -21.66 -11.89 -10.34
CA ASP A 80 -20.32 -11.58 -9.92
C ASP A 80 -20.35 -10.82 -8.57
N ARG A 81 -19.38 -11.10 -7.71
CA ARG A 81 -19.21 -10.36 -6.47
C ARG A 81 -18.28 -9.18 -6.66
N VAL A 82 -18.69 -8.00 -6.21
CA VAL A 82 -17.90 -6.79 -6.24
C VAL A 82 -17.58 -6.32 -4.82
N PHE A 83 -16.39 -5.76 -4.67
CA PHE A 83 -15.95 -5.07 -3.47
C PHE A 83 -15.78 -3.59 -3.80
N GLY A 84 -16.57 -2.74 -3.15
CA GLY A 84 -16.47 -1.30 -3.28
C GLY A 84 -15.86 -0.71 -2.03
N ARG A 85 -14.95 0.24 -2.20
CA ARG A 85 -14.26 0.88 -1.09
C ARG A 85 -14.02 2.35 -1.36
N ASN A 86 -14.14 3.14 -0.30
CA ASN A 86 -13.78 4.54 -0.25
C ASN A 86 -12.86 4.80 0.95
N TYR A 87 -11.82 5.62 0.76
CA TYR A 87 -11.02 6.15 1.85
C TYR A 87 -11.01 7.67 1.77
N ASP A 88 -11.37 8.31 2.90
CA ASP A 88 -11.61 9.73 2.99
C ASP A 88 -10.37 10.39 3.58
N PHE A 89 -9.49 10.90 2.71
CA PHE A 89 -8.33 11.69 3.05
C PHE A 89 -8.56 13.14 2.61
N SER A 90 -7.93 14.08 3.29
CA SER A 90 -8.05 15.51 2.95
C SER A 90 -7.44 15.86 1.60
N ALA A 91 -6.44 15.10 1.17
CA ALA A 91 -5.80 15.17 -0.14
C ALA A 91 -5.10 13.83 -0.39
N THR A 92 -5.13 13.34 -1.62
CA THR A 92 -4.51 12.07 -2.01
C THR A 92 -3.65 12.23 -3.24
N ASN A 93 -2.59 11.43 -3.32
CA ASN A 93 -1.81 11.22 -4.52
C ASN A 93 -1.87 9.72 -4.84
N THR A 94 -2.92 9.32 -5.55
CA THR A 94 -3.33 7.92 -5.65
C THR A 94 -2.54 7.17 -6.70
N ALA A 95 -2.13 5.95 -6.39
CA ALA A 95 -1.67 5.01 -7.40
C ALA A 95 -2.43 3.68 -7.33
N ILE A 96 -2.72 3.15 -8.51
CA ILE A 96 -3.17 1.78 -8.71
C ILE A 96 -1.92 0.95 -8.94
N VAL A 97 -1.70 -0.05 -8.09
CA VAL A 97 -0.50 -0.89 -8.12
C VAL A 97 -0.88 -2.29 -8.55
N TYR A 98 -0.33 -2.72 -9.66
CA TYR A 98 -0.35 -4.12 -10.06
C TYR A 98 0.91 -4.80 -9.57
N THR A 99 0.76 -5.92 -8.87
CA THR A 99 1.87 -6.78 -8.47
C THR A 99 1.71 -8.17 -9.08
N ASN A 100 2.82 -8.73 -9.54
CA ASN A 100 2.91 -10.13 -9.92
C ASN A 100 4.23 -10.68 -9.39
N PRO A 101 4.24 -11.21 -8.17
CA PRO A 101 5.47 -11.66 -7.50
C PRO A 101 6.10 -12.91 -8.11
N GLY A 102 5.35 -13.66 -8.91
CA GLY A 102 5.85 -14.87 -9.57
C GLY A 102 5.22 -16.16 -9.03
N GLU A 103 5.86 -17.28 -9.32
CA GLU A 103 5.33 -18.61 -9.00
C GLU A 103 5.05 -18.81 -7.50
N GLY A 104 3.89 -19.41 -7.22
CA GLY A 104 3.45 -19.75 -5.86
C GLY A 104 2.79 -18.62 -5.10
N ARG A 105 2.61 -17.44 -5.73
CA ARG A 105 1.95 -16.27 -5.17
C ARG A 105 0.92 -15.70 -6.15
N HIS A 106 -0.03 -14.97 -5.61
CA HIS A 106 -1.10 -14.35 -6.38
C HIS A 106 -0.69 -13.01 -6.99
N ALA A 107 -1.08 -12.77 -8.24
CA ALA A 107 -1.06 -11.43 -8.79
C ALA A 107 -2.22 -10.61 -8.19
N SER A 108 -2.02 -9.31 -7.98
CA SER A 108 -3.04 -8.47 -7.37
C SER A 108 -3.04 -7.05 -7.93
N TYR A 109 -4.20 -6.39 -7.81
CA TYR A 109 -4.34 -4.94 -7.88
C TYR A 109 -4.56 -4.39 -6.48
N SER A 110 -3.89 -3.31 -6.15
CA SER A 110 -4.07 -2.58 -4.90
C SER A 110 -4.09 -1.08 -5.15
N THR A 111 -4.66 -0.32 -4.23
CA THR A 111 -4.55 1.14 -4.23
C THR A 111 -3.66 1.60 -3.07
N ILE A 112 -2.90 2.65 -3.33
CA ILE A 112 -2.02 3.28 -2.33
C ILE A 112 -2.18 4.79 -2.40
N ASP A 113 -1.83 5.47 -1.31
CA ASP A 113 -1.54 6.90 -1.32
C ASP A 113 -0.02 7.09 -1.34
N LEU A 114 0.48 7.72 -2.40
CA LEU A 114 1.90 7.99 -2.59
C LEU A 114 2.48 8.93 -1.53
N SER A 115 1.64 9.65 -0.78
CA SER A 115 2.10 10.45 0.35
C SER A 115 2.76 9.60 1.44
N PHE A 116 2.40 8.31 1.56
CA PHE A 116 3.08 7.36 2.44
C PHE A 116 4.52 7.07 2.02
N LEU A 117 4.83 7.31 0.76
CA LEU A 117 6.18 7.21 0.22
C LEU A 117 6.91 8.57 0.20
N GLY A 118 6.35 9.61 0.85
CA GLY A 118 6.90 10.97 0.84
C GLY A 118 6.62 11.75 -0.45
N LEU A 119 5.68 11.26 -1.27
CA LEU A 119 5.25 11.90 -2.52
C LEU A 119 3.90 12.58 -2.29
N ASP A 120 3.96 13.77 -1.72
CA ASP A 120 2.77 14.55 -1.30
C ASP A 120 1.85 14.89 -2.49
N ALA A 121 0.56 15.06 -2.20
CA ALA A 121 -0.49 15.29 -3.19
C ALA A 121 -0.35 16.62 -3.98
N ASP A 122 0.46 17.55 -3.49
CA ASP A 122 0.77 18.82 -4.15
C ASP A 122 1.92 18.74 -5.16
N LYS A 123 2.48 17.54 -5.39
CA LYS A 123 3.64 17.32 -6.25
C LYS A 123 3.42 16.18 -7.24
N ASP A 124 3.81 16.44 -8.48
CA ASP A 124 3.84 15.38 -9.48
C ASP A 124 5.08 14.50 -9.33
N VAL A 125 4.97 13.24 -9.76
CA VAL A 125 6.07 12.28 -9.69
C VAL A 125 6.86 12.35 -11.01
N GLU A 126 7.86 13.21 -11.04
CA GLU A 126 8.61 13.51 -12.26
C GLU A 126 10.05 12.99 -12.25
N THR A 127 10.74 13.17 -11.13
CA THR A 127 12.18 12.88 -11.04
C THR A 127 12.46 11.39 -10.91
N VAL A 128 13.66 10.97 -11.29
CA VAL A 128 14.13 9.59 -11.13
C VAL A 128 14.09 9.16 -9.67
N GLY A 129 14.49 10.05 -8.75
CA GLY A 129 14.46 9.76 -7.30
C GLY A 129 13.04 9.49 -6.80
N GLN A 130 12.06 10.29 -7.23
CA GLN A 130 10.65 10.07 -6.90
C GLN A 130 10.13 8.74 -7.46
N LYS A 131 10.49 8.41 -8.71
CA LYS A 131 10.13 7.13 -9.33
C LYS A 131 10.77 5.92 -8.63
N ILE A 132 11.96 6.06 -8.07
CA ILE A 132 12.57 5.02 -7.26
C ILE A 132 11.78 4.77 -5.97
N LEU A 133 11.22 5.81 -5.34
CA LEU A 133 10.37 5.63 -4.17
C LEU A 133 9.13 4.77 -4.47
N THR A 134 8.59 4.83 -5.68
CA THR A 134 7.43 4.03 -6.08
C THR A 134 7.71 2.52 -6.11
N LEU A 135 8.98 2.09 -6.10
CA LEU A 135 9.33 0.67 -5.94
C LEU A 135 8.88 0.10 -4.58
N ALA A 136 8.65 0.95 -3.60
CA ALA A 136 8.11 0.58 -2.30
C ALA A 136 6.58 0.41 -2.28
N ALA A 137 5.89 0.71 -3.38
CA ALA A 137 4.44 0.64 -3.47
C ALA A 137 3.82 -0.70 -3.00
N PRO A 138 4.41 -1.87 -3.29
CA PRO A 138 3.90 -3.14 -2.78
C PRO A 138 3.80 -3.25 -1.25
N TYR A 139 4.56 -2.44 -0.51
CA TYR A 139 4.61 -2.49 0.95
C TYR A 139 3.57 -1.62 1.66
N VAL A 140 2.84 -0.79 0.92
CA VAL A 140 1.90 0.18 1.49
C VAL A 140 0.48 0.13 0.88
N PRO A 141 -0.06 -1.06 0.58
CA PRO A 141 -1.44 -1.16 0.07
C PRO A 141 -2.44 -0.69 1.13
N LEU A 142 -3.45 0.04 0.71
CA LEU A 142 -4.60 0.43 1.53
C LEU A 142 -5.80 -0.51 1.32
N ASP A 143 -5.91 -1.07 0.14
CA ASP A 143 -6.85 -2.10 -0.26
C ASP A 143 -6.30 -2.88 -1.45
N GLY A 144 -7.01 -3.92 -1.84
CA GLY A 144 -6.67 -4.65 -3.05
C GLY A 144 -7.56 -5.87 -3.28
N VAL A 145 -7.34 -6.46 -4.44
CA VAL A 145 -7.95 -7.73 -4.84
C VAL A 145 -6.90 -8.56 -5.59
N ASN A 146 -6.84 -9.84 -5.31
CA ASN A 146 -5.94 -10.75 -6.01
C ASN A 146 -6.68 -11.61 -7.06
N ASP A 147 -5.91 -12.34 -7.86
CA ASP A 147 -6.43 -13.21 -8.93
C ASP A 147 -7.15 -14.47 -8.41
N ALA A 148 -7.08 -14.75 -7.10
CA ALA A 148 -7.92 -15.76 -6.45
C ALA A 148 -9.28 -15.21 -6.00
N GLY A 149 -9.56 -13.91 -6.22
CA GLY A 149 -10.80 -13.26 -5.84
C GLY A 149 -10.86 -12.83 -4.36
N VAL A 150 -9.74 -12.82 -3.66
CA VAL A 150 -9.67 -12.29 -2.29
C VAL A 150 -9.56 -10.77 -2.35
N ALA A 151 -10.49 -10.07 -1.71
CA ALA A 151 -10.47 -8.61 -1.55
C ALA A 151 -10.30 -8.24 -0.08
N CYS A 152 -9.48 -7.23 0.19
CA CYS A 152 -9.21 -6.74 1.54
C CYS A 152 -8.93 -5.24 1.55
N GLY A 153 -9.04 -4.62 2.74
CA GLY A 153 -8.74 -3.20 2.91
C GLY A 153 -8.49 -2.83 4.36
N ILE A 154 -7.76 -1.75 4.59
CA ILE A 154 -7.51 -1.17 5.91
C ILE A 154 -8.63 -0.18 6.24
N PHE A 155 -9.14 -0.26 7.45
CA PHE A 155 -10.14 0.67 7.99
C PHE A 155 -9.63 1.23 9.30
N MET A 156 -9.77 2.54 9.46
CA MET A 156 -9.49 3.17 10.74
C MET A 156 -10.63 2.85 11.73
N SER A 157 -10.24 2.32 12.88
CA SER A 157 -11.17 2.10 13.99
C SER A 157 -10.83 3.06 15.12
N TYR A 158 -11.76 3.96 15.43
CA TYR A 158 -11.68 4.87 16.57
C TYR A 158 -12.38 4.26 17.80
N GLN A 159 -12.04 3.03 18.15
CA GLN A 159 -12.62 2.37 19.30
C GLN A 159 -12.03 2.94 20.59
N GLY A 160 -12.66 4.00 21.09
CA GLY A 160 -12.45 4.55 22.43
C GLY A 160 -11.01 5.02 22.70
N GLU A 161 -10.72 5.40 23.93
CA GLU A 161 -9.35 5.61 24.43
C GLU A 161 -8.60 4.28 24.57
N GLY A 162 -8.90 3.34 23.70
CA GLY A 162 -8.39 1.98 23.75
C GLY A 162 -6.90 1.96 23.68
N LYS A 163 -6.29 1.63 24.78
CA LYS A 163 -4.96 1.05 24.76
C LYS A 163 -5.10 -0.23 23.96
N GLY A 164 -4.75 -0.17 22.67
CA GLY A 164 -4.70 -1.36 21.84
C GLY A 164 -3.93 -2.45 22.59
N THR A 165 -4.32 -3.68 22.41
CA THR A 165 -3.51 -4.80 22.95
C THR A 165 -2.12 -4.67 22.31
N PRO A 166 -1.05 -4.54 23.10
CA PRO A 166 0.29 -4.47 22.53
C PRO A 166 0.53 -5.68 21.64
N THR A 167 1.15 -5.44 20.49
CA THR A 167 1.62 -6.55 19.66
C THR A 167 2.60 -7.38 20.47
N ASP A 168 2.36 -8.68 20.55
CA ASP A 168 3.31 -9.61 21.18
C ASP A 168 4.45 -9.88 20.19
N THR A 169 5.55 -9.19 20.38
CA THR A 169 6.77 -9.34 19.57
C THR A 169 7.67 -10.51 20.01
N GLN A 170 7.22 -11.28 20.99
CA GLN A 170 7.97 -12.43 21.54
C GLN A 170 7.57 -13.76 20.88
N THR A 171 6.95 -13.71 19.74
CA THR A 171 6.57 -14.91 18.98
C THR A 171 7.68 -15.27 17.98
N ASP A 172 7.73 -16.55 17.57
CA ASP A 172 8.61 -17.01 16.48
C ASP A 172 8.07 -16.66 15.08
N LYS A 173 7.05 -15.80 15.00
CA LYS A 173 6.43 -15.36 13.75
C LYS A 173 6.85 -13.95 13.41
N PRO A 174 6.92 -13.61 12.09
CA PRO A 174 7.19 -12.24 11.68
C PRO A 174 6.11 -11.29 12.16
N ASP A 175 6.52 -10.11 12.61
CA ASP A 175 5.61 -9.01 12.89
C ASP A 175 5.21 -8.29 11.60
N LEU A 176 3.97 -7.83 11.54
CA LEU A 176 3.43 -7.16 10.35
C LEU A 176 2.75 -5.86 10.75
N THR A 177 3.04 -4.79 10.01
CA THR A 177 2.22 -3.59 10.02
C THR A 177 0.89 -3.87 9.29
N SER A 178 -0.10 -3.00 9.43
CA SER A 178 -1.39 -3.16 8.76
C SER A 178 -1.25 -3.28 7.24
N THR A 179 -0.34 -2.51 6.64
CA THR A 179 -0.10 -2.53 5.19
C THR A 179 0.60 -3.80 4.73
N THR A 180 1.58 -4.27 5.49
CA THR A 180 2.28 -5.52 5.13
C THR A 180 1.43 -6.76 5.40
N LEU A 181 0.48 -6.70 6.36
CA LEU A 181 -0.53 -7.73 6.51
C LEU A 181 -1.44 -7.81 5.26
N LEU A 182 -1.87 -6.66 4.72
CA LEU A 182 -2.61 -6.67 3.46
C LEU A 182 -1.78 -7.28 2.33
N ARG A 183 -0.50 -6.93 2.24
CA ARG A 183 0.37 -7.51 1.22
C ARG A 183 0.43 -9.03 1.34
N LEU A 184 0.59 -9.55 2.56
CA LEU A 184 0.59 -11.00 2.80
C LEU A 184 -0.72 -11.69 2.38
N ILE A 185 -1.87 -11.01 2.57
CA ILE A 185 -3.18 -11.55 2.18
C ILE A 185 -3.35 -11.55 0.65
N LEU A 186 -2.77 -10.58 -0.03
CA LEU A 186 -2.90 -10.41 -1.48
C LEU A 186 -1.94 -11.32 -2.28
N ASP A 187 -0.80 -11.68 -1.69
CA ASP A 187 0.20 -12.57 -2.30
C ASP A 187 -0.14 -14.04 -2.11
#